data_7b87b80327eb849edebc45ecfec42822
#
_entry.id   7b87b80327eb849edebc45ecfec42822
#
_cell.length_a   1.000
_cell.length_b   1.000
_cell.length_c   1.000
_cell.angle_alpha   90.00
_cell.angle_beta   90.00
_cell.angle_gamma   90.00
#
_symmetry.space_group_name_H-M   'P 1'
#
loop_
_entity.id
_entity.type
_entity.pdbx_description
1 polymer ?
#
loop_
_entity_poly.entity_id
_entity_poly.type
_entity_poly.pdbx_seq_one_letter_code
_entity_poly.pdbx_strand_id
1 'polypeptide(L)'
;MKAKPVVPREQANRDIDQAIAYYLGEDAGPAALGFIDALQQAYGHIGCHPATGSPRYAHELNLPGLRCWPLTRYPYLVFYVERPDHVDVWRVLHAGRDIPAWMREPGDTI
;
A
#
# COMPACT_ATOMS: atom_id res chain seq x y z
N MET A 1 4.63 23.26 0.92
CA MET A 1 3.37 22.54 1.09
C MET A 1 3.54 21.48 2.18
N LYS A 2 2.56 21.37 3.06
CA LYS A 2 2.68 20.51 4.22
C LYS A 2 2.22 19.09 3.88
N ALA A 3 3.07 18.10 4.15
CA ALA A 3 2.71 16.70 3.93
C ALA A 3 1.66 16.25 4.94
N LYS A 4 0.73 15.40 4.49
CA LYS A 4 -0.21 14.75 5.39
C LYS A 4 0.44 13.52 6.01
N PRO A 5 0.16 13.21 7.27
CA PRO A 5 0.64 11.95 7.85
C PRO A 5 0.01 10.77 7.11
N VAL A 6 0.78 9.72 6.93
CA VAL A 6 0.33 8.49 6.29
C VAL A 6 0.06 7.48 7.40
N VAL A 7 -1.19 7.01 7.47
CA VAL A 7 -1.64 6.15 8.57
C VAL A 7 -2.09 4.81 7.98
N PRO A 8 -1.29 3.75 8.10
CA PRO A 8 -1.71 2.45 7.61
C PRO A 8 -2.70 1.79 8.58
N ARG A 9 -3.68 1.10 8.01
CA ARG A 9 -4.59 0.27 8.80
C ARG A 9 -3.86 -0.99 9.25
N GLU A 10 -4.42 -1.67 10.25
CA GLU A 10 -3.82 -2.90 10.76
C GLU A 10 -3.58 -3.93 9.66
N GLN A 11 -4.53 -4.08 8.75
CA GLN A 11 -4.39 -5.05 7.66
C GLN A 11 -3.23 -4.67 6.73
N ALA A 12 -3.02 -3.37 6.47
CA ALA A 12 -1.87 -2.93 5.69
C ALA A 12 -0.56 -3.28 6.40
N ASN A 13 -0.51 -3.11 7.71
CA ASN A 13 0.67 -3.48 8.49
C ASN A 13 0.94 -4.98 8.43
N ARG A 14 -0.11 -5.80 8.45
CA ARG A 14 0.04 -7.26 8.28
C ARG A 14 0.56 -7.62 6.90
N ASP A 15 0.07 -6.93 5.86
CA ASP A 15 0.58 -7.12 4.49
C ASP A 15 2.08 -6.83 4.43
N ILE A 16 2.51 -5.74 5.08
CA ILE A 16 3.91 -5.34 5.12
C ILE A 16 4.74 -6.39 5.84
N ASP A 17 4.27 -6.86 6.99
CA ASP A 17 4.97 -7.89 7.77
C ASP A 17 5.13 -9.18 6.97
N GLN A 18 4.10 -9.57 6.23
CA GLN A 18 4.15 -10.75 5.37
C GLN A 18 5.17 -10.59 4.25
N ALA A 19 5.23 -9.40 3.63
CA ALA A 19 6.21 -9.13 2.58
C ALA A 19 7.63 -9.20 3.12
N ILE A 20 7.88 -8.60 4.29
CA ILE A 20 9.18 -8.65 4.94
C ILE A 20 9.56 -10.09 5.28
N ALA A 21 8.63 -10.84 5.85
CA ALA A 21 8.86 -12.25 6.20
C ALA A 21 9.19 -13.08 4.96
N TYR A 22 8.54 -12.81 3.84
CA TYR A 22 8.83 -13.49 2.59
C TYR A 22 10.29 -13.27 2.17
N TYR A 23 10.76 -12.02 2.16
CA TYR A 23 12.13 -11.72 1.76
C TYR A 23 13.15 -12.31 2.74
N LEU A 24 12.86 -12.28 4.04
CA LEU A 24 13.74 -12.88 5.03
C LEU A 24 13.79 -14.41 4.90
N GLY A 25 12.64 -15.04 4.61
CA GLY A 25 12.55 -16.48 4.40
C GLY A 25 13.28 -16.97 3.17
N GLU A 26 13.45 -16.09 2.17
CA GLU A 26 14.21 -16.41 0.96
C GLU A 26 15.70 -16.10 1.10
N ASP A 27 16.16 -15.89 2.32
CA ASP A 27 17.53 -15.52 2.61
C ASP A 27 17.95 -14.24 1.88
N ALA A 28 17.03 -13.32 1.75
CA ALA A 28 17.19 -12.06 1.01
C ALA A 28 17.05 -10.86 1.95
N GLY A 29 17.85 -10.84 3.03
CA GLY A 29 17.84 -9.74 4.00
C GLY A 29 18.00 -8.37 3.36
N PRO A 30 18.98 -8.18 2.44
CA PRO A 30 19.09 -6.89 1.75
C PRO A 30 17.83 -6.49 0.98
N ALA A 31 17.12 -7.48 0.39
CA ALA A 31 15.86 -7.19 -0.30
C ALA A 31 14.77 -6.75 0.68
N ALA A 32 14.74 -7.33 1.88
CA ALA A 32 13.79 -6.90 2.91
C ALA A 32 14.04 -5.45 3.32
N LEU A 33 15.30 -5.06 3.51
CA LEU A 33 15.65 -3.68 3.82
C LEU A 33 15.29 -2.74 2.68
N GLY A 34 15.55 -3.14 1.44
CA GLY A 34 15.19 -2.35 0.26
C GLY A 34 13.69 -2.17 0.12
N PHE A 35 12.92 -3.20 0.47
CA PHE A 35 11.46 -3.12 0.48
C PHE A 35 10.99 -2.04 1.47
N ILE A 36 11.56 -2.04 2.67
CA ILE A 36 11.21 -1.04 3.69
C ILE A 36 11.54 0.37 3.19
N ASP A 37 12.71 0.56 2.58
CA ASP A 37 13.07 1.86 2.00
C ASP A 37 12.11 2.29 0.90
N ALA A 38 11.76 1.37 0.00
CA ALA A 38 10.81 1.67 -1.08
C ALA A 38 9.44 2.04 -0.52
N LEU A 39 9.01 1.36 0.53
CA LEU A 39 7.73 1.65 1.19
C LEU A 39 7.76 3.04 1.83
N GLN A 40 8.85 3.40 2.51
CA GLN A 40 8.99 4.73 3.11
C GLN A 40 8.98 5.83 2.07
N GLN A 41 9.64 5.60 0.93
CA GLN A 41 9.63 6.56 -0.17
C GLN A 41 8.22 6.71 -0.76
N ALA A 42 7.50 5.60 -0.91
CA ALA A 42 6.12 5.65 -1.41
C ALA A 42 5.22 6.43 -0.44
N TYR A 43 5.35 6.16 0.85
CA TYR A 43 4.57 6.88 1.87
C TYR A 43 4.89 8.37 1.86
N GLY A 44 6.16 8.72 1.72
CA GLY A 44 6.55 10.13 1.61
C GLY A 44 5.93 10.80 0.40
N HIS A 45 5.92 10.10 -0.73
CA HIS A 45 5.34 10.63 -1.96
C HIS A 45 3.83 10.85 -1.82
N ILE A 46 3.08 9.83 -1.37
CA ILE A 46 1.63 9.96 -1.30
C ILE A 46 1.19 10.91 -0.18
N GLY A 47 2.01 11.09 0.85
CA GLY A 47 1.76 12.08 1.88
C GLY A 47 1.86 13.51 1.35
N CYS A 48 2.82 13.76 0.45
CA CYS A 48 3.01 15.07 -0.18
C CYS A 48 2.09 15.29 -1.37
N HIS A 49 1.78 14.22 -2.12
CA HIS A 49 1.03 14.30 -3.39
C HIS A 49 -0.03 13.20 -3.44
N PRO A 50 -1.05 13.23 -2.56
CA PRO A 50 -2.00 12.13 -2.47
C PRO A 50 -2.85 11.93 -3.73
N ALA A 51 -3.00 12.96 -4.56
CA ALA A 51 -3.81 12.85 -5.77
C ALA A 51 -3.08 12.19 -6.95
N THR A 52 -1.80 11.82 -6.79
CA THR A 52 -1.03 11.26 -7.90
C THR A 52 -1.24 9.76 -8.11
N GLY A 53 -1.75 9.05 -7.12
CA GLY A 53 -2.02 7.61 -7.27
C GLY A 53 -3.08 7.34 -8.32
N SER A 54 -3.04 6.15 -8.92
CA SER A 54 -3.99 5.75 -9.94
C SER A 54 -5.37 5.47 -9.31
N PRO A 55 -6.46 6.00 -9.85
CA PRO A 55 -7.82 5.68 -9.39
C PRO A 55 -8.39 4.42 -10.05
N ARG A 56 -7.57 3.64 -10.73
CA ARG A 56 -7.97 2.48 -11.52
C ARG A 56 -8.92 1.54 -10.77
N TYR A 57 -8.59 1.19 -9.54
CA TYR A 57 -9.38 0.23 -8.77
C TYR A 57 -10.59 0.86 -8.07
N ALA A 58 -10.64 2.18 -7.96
CA ALA A 58 -11.79 2.86 -7.36
C ALA A 58 -13.06 2.55 -8.14
N HIS A 59 -12.96 2.64 -9.44
CA HIS A 59 -14.11 2.39 -10.33
C HIS A 59 -14.47 0.90 -10.35
N GLU A 60 -13.45 0.05 -10.53
CA GLU A 60 -13.65 -1.39 -10.64
C GLU A 60 -14.24 -1.99 -9.37
N LEU A 61 -13.84 -1.51 -8.21
CA LEU A 61 -14.29 -2.03 -6.92
C LEU A 61 -15.44 -1.23 -6.32
N ASN A 62 -15.88 -0.18 -6.99
CA ASN A 62 -16.90 0.73 -6.48
C ASN A 62 -16.51 1.29 -5.10
N LEU A 63 -15.26 1.74 -4.99
CA LEU A 63 -14.71 2.33 -3.78
C LEU A 63 -14.25 3.75 -4.09
N PRO A 64 -15.14 4.74 -4.02
CA PRO A 64 -14.79 6.11 -4.40
C PRO A 64 -13.60 6.65 -3.61
N GLY A 65 -12.69 7.28 -4.33
CA GLY A 65 -11.51 7.87 -3.72
C GLY A 65 -10.32 6.94 -3.54
N LEU A 66 -10.50 5.64 -3.80
CA LEU A 66 -9.39 4.70 -3.68
C LEU A 66 -8.36 4.96 -4.77
N ARG A 67 -7.10 5.01 -4.37
CA ARG A 67 -5.97 5.17 -5.29
C ARG A 67 -4.93 4.13 -4.99
N CYS A 68 -4.04 3.85 -5.94
CA CYS A 68 -2.89 3.00 -5.69
C CYS A 68 -1.62 3.62 -6.25
N TRP A 69 -0.51 3.34 -5.58
CA TRP A 69 0.82 3.83 -5.95
C TRP A 69 1.81 2.68 -5.89
N PRO A 70 2.59 2.43 -6.97
CA PRO A 70 3.52 1.31 -6.97
C PRO A 70 4.80 1.64 -6.21
N LEU A 71 5.38 0.62 -5.57
CA LEU A 71 6.72 0.74 -5.02
C LEU A 71 7.74 0.74 -6.14
N THR A 72 8.85 1.45 -5.93
CA THR A 72 9.98 1.42 -6.86
C THR A 72 10.75 0.12 -6.66
N ARG A 73 10.98 -0.62 -7.75
CA ARG A 73 11.77 -1.87 -7.78
C ARG A 73 11.13 -3.08 -7.11
N TYR A 74 9.97 -2.92 -6.50
CA TYR A 74 9.28 -4.02 -5.85
C TYR A 74 7.87 -4.13 -6.42
N PRO A 75 7.40 -5.34 -6.73
CA PRO A 75 6.10 -5.52 -7.39
C PRO A 75 4.94 -5.44 -6.39
N TYR A 76 4.86 -4.36 -5.64
CA TYR A 76 3.80 -4.13 -4.66
C TYR A 76 3.11 -2.81 -4.94
N LEU A 77 1.82 -2.75 -4.60
CA LEU A 77 0.99 -1.56 -4.73
C LEU A 77 0.48 -1.14 -3.37
N VAL A 78 0.57 0.16 -3.07
CA VAL A 78 0.00 0.76 -1.86
C VAL A 78 -1.39 1.27 -2.22
N PHE A 79 -2.42 0.75 -1.57
CA PHE A 79 -3.81 1.17 -1.77
C PHE A 79 -4.21 2.12 -0.65
N TYR A 80 -4.68 3.31 -1.02
CA TYR A 80 -4.96 4.34 -0.03
C TYR A 80 -6.12 5.23 -0.44
N VAL A 81 -6.67 5.93 0.54
CA VAL A 81 -7.69 6.97 0.33
C VAL A 81 -7.19 8.23 1.03
N GLU A 82 -7.26 9.37 0.34
CA GLU A 82 -6.94 10.64 0.95
C GLU A 82 -8.08 11.10 1.86
N ARG A 83 -7.74 11.41 3.11
CA ARG A 83 -8.68 12.00 4.07
C ARG A 83 -8.31 13.46 4.30
N PRO A 84 -9.19 14.26 4.94
CA PRO A 84 -8.88 15.68 5.17
C PRO A 84 -7.60 15.91 5.95
N ASP A 85 -7.26 15.04 6.90
CA ASP A 85 -6.12 15.24 7.79
C ASP A 85 -5.03 14.17 7.68
N HIS A 86 -5.23 13.14 6.86
CA HIS A 86 -4.24 12.07 6.71
C HIS A 86 -4.47 11.29 5.43
N VAL A 87 -3.50 10.43 5.09
CA VAL A 87 -3.62 9.46 4.01
C VAL A 87 -3.88 8.10 4.67
N ASP A 88 -5.03 7.52 4.35
CA ASP A 88 -5.51 6.27 4.95
C ASP A 88 -5.08 5.10 4.08
N VAL A 89 -4.04 4.37 4.49
CA VAL A 89 -3.52 3.23 3.73
C VAL A 89 -4.29 1.97 4.10
N TRP A 90 -4.96 1.38 3.12
CA TRP A 90 -5.83 0.21 3.32
C TRP A 90 -5.08 -1.10 3.20
N ARG A 91 -4.28 -1.24 2.14
CA ARG A 91 -3.57 -2.49 1.84
C ARG A 91 -2.24 -2.20 1.17
N VAL A 92 -1.31 -3.15 1.29
CA VAL A 92 -0.07 -3.17 0.50
C VAL A 92 0.01 -4.56 -0.10
N LEU A 93 -0.32 -4.69 -1.39
CA LEU A 93 -0.51 -5.98 -2.04
C LEU A 93 0.46 -6.18 -3.20
N HIS A 94 0.89 -7.43 -3.39
CA HIS A 94 1.70 -7.81 -4.54
C HIS A 94 0.89 -7.61 -5.82
N ALA A 95 1.49 -6.97 -6.82
CA ALA A 95 0.79 -6.63 -8.07
C ALA A 95 0.37 -7.85 -8.88
N GLY A 96 0.98 -9.01 -8.65
CA GLY A 96 0.61 -10.24 -9.32
C GLY A 96 -0.60 -10.95 -8.73
N ARG A 97 -1.14 -10.46 -7.61
CA ARG A 97 -2.32 -11.07 -7.00
C ARG A 97 -3.60 -10.61 -7.67
N ASP A 98 -4.66 -11.37 -7.43
CA ASP A 98 -6.01 -10.94 -7.83
C ASP A 98 -6.44 -9.83 -6.89
N ILE A 99 -6.15 -8.59 -7.27
CA ILE A 99 -6.38 -7.42 -6.40
C ILE A 99 -7.84 -7.30 -5.97
N PRO A 100 -8.85 -7.42 -6.87
CA PRO A 100 -10.23 -7.33 -6.42
C PRO A 100 -10.59 -8.35 -5.35
N ALA A 101 -10.13 -9.59 -5.48
CA ALA A 101 -10.39 -10.63 -4.49
C ALA A 101 -9.72 -10.30 -3.16
N TRP A 102 -8.46 -9.82 -3.20
CA TRP A 102 -7.73 -9.49 -1.99
C TRP A 102 -8.29 -8.29 -1.26
N MET A 103 -8.81 -7.29 -2.00
CA MET A 103 -9.44 -6.13 -1.38
C MET A 103 -10.76 -6.46 -0.70
N ARG A 104 -11.36 -7.61 -1.04
CA ARG A 104 -12.61 -8.08 -0.45
C ARG A 104 -12.39 -9.16 0.61
N GLU A 105 -11.17 -9.36 1.05
CA GLU A 105 -10.86 -10.38 2.06
C GLU A 105 -11.73 -10.21 3.31
N PRO A 106 -12.29 -11.30 3.83
CA PRO A 106 -13.14 -11.22 5.02
C PRO A 106 -12.47 -10.61 6.23
N GLY A 107 -11.16 -10.71 6.32
CA GLY A 107 -10.41 -10.10 7.41
C GLY A 107 -10.60 -8.60 7.49
N ASP A 108 -10.98 -7.97 6.39
CA ASP A 108 -11.21 -6.52 6.35
C ASP A 108 -12.61 -6.14 6.79
N THR A 109 -13.53 -7.09 6.84
CA THR A 109 -14.94 -6.81 7.06
C THR A 109 -15.43 -7.16 8.45
N ILE A 110 -14.62 -7.82 9.21
CA ILE A 110 -15.02 -8.29 10.55
C ILE A 110 -14.56 -7.38 11.69
#